data_8027da49d2b6fb48bc502739eea1c75d
#
_entry.id   8027da49d2b6fb48bc502739eea1c75d
#
_cell.length_a   1.000
_cell.length_b   1.000
_cell.length_c   1.000
_cell.angle_alpha   90.00
_cell.angle_beta   90.00
_cell.angle_gamma   90.00
#
_symmetry.space_group_name_H-M   'P 1'
#
loop_
_entity.id
_entity.type
_entity.pdbx_description
1 polymer ?
#
loop_
_entity_poly.entity_id
_entity_poly.type
_entity_poly.pdbx_seq_one_letter_code
_entity_poly.pdbx_strand_id
1 'polypeptide(L)'
;MPSPADPHTAGAPAACAPPVGAAPFVPAAAPFVPAAARVLERRQEAPDVVTLWLEPPAGGWTWRPGQFHMLTAFGVGEVAISISDLPGDGRAIRHTVRDVGAVTHALCASRPGTLVGVRGPYGTDWGLDAIPPAADVVVVAGGIGLAPLRGAVAALAAAQPSRPGRLFVAIGARLPDQVAFADEHDAWAALGATVRVTVDAAPAGYDGRVGLVTALLPELGFDPAGATALVCGPEVMMRFVGRQLVELGLHPDRIAVSLERNMQCGAGLCGHCQLGPLLLCRDGPVVAYPTAIALLREPER
;
A
#
# COMPACT_ATOMS: atom_id res chain seq x y z
N MET A 1 -50.54 -10.80 -33.80
CA MET A 1 -49.86 -9.69 -33.08
C MET A 1 -48.90 -10.30 -32.06
N PRO A 2 -47.60 -10.14 -32.18
CA PRO A 2 -46.65 -10.64 -31.17
C PRO A 2 -46.63 -9.73 -29.96
N SER A 3 -46.60 -10.33 -28.77
CA SER A 3 -46.48 -9.68 -27.45
C SER A 3 -45.18 -8.93 -27.31
N PRO A 4 -45.10 -7.76 -26.62
CA PRO A 4 -43.87 -7.04 -26.43
C PRO A 4 -42.95 -7.74 -25.43
N ALA A 5 -41.66 -7.80 -25.77
CA ALA A 5 -40.60 -8.36 -24.93
C ALA A 5 -40.40 -7.54 -23.67
N ASP A 6 -40.21 -8.24 -22.57
CA ASP A 6 -39.95 -7.72 -21.23
C ASP A 6 -38.53 -7.08 -21.16
N PRO A 7 -38.37 -5.79 -20.78
CA PRO A 7 -37.05 -5.11 -20.76
C PRO A 7 -36.19 -5.39 -19.50
N HIS A 8 -36.54 -6.37 -18.66
CA HIS A 8 -35.86 -6.60 -17.36
C HIS A 8 -34.90 -7.78 -17.33
N THR A 9 -34.49 -8.31 -18.46
CA THR A 9 -33.37 -9.28 -18.50
C THR A 9 -32.02 -8.58 -18.70
N ALA A 10 -31.70 -7.58 -17.82
CA ALA A 10 -30.34 -7.15 -17.67
C ALA A 10 -29.57 -8.25 -16.93
N GLY A 11 -28.66 -8.94 -17.63
CA GLY A 11 -27.81 -9.97 -17.04
C GLY A 11 -27.09 -9.43 -15.79
N ALA A 12 -27.05 -10.27 -14.75
CA ALA A 12 -26.29 -9.97 -13.54
C ALA A 12 -24.86 -9.59 -13.92
N PRO A 13 -24.25 -8.53 -13.30
CA PRO A 13 -22.88 -8.19 -13.56
C PRO A 13 -22.00 -9.40 -13.23
N ALA A 14 -21.10 -9.75 -14.14
CA ALA A 14 -20.13 -10.80 -13.94
C ALA A 14 -19.42 -10.59 -12.60
N ALA A 15 -19.39 -11.62 -11.75
CA ALA A 15 -18.68 -11.57 -10.48
C ALA A 15 -17.24 -11.13 -10.75
N CYS A 16 -16.84 -10.04 -10.11
CA CYS A 16 -15.48 -9.50 -10.21
C CYS A 16 -14.50 -10.62 -9.82
N ALA A 17 -13.70 -11.10 -10.77
CA ALA A 17 -12.67 -12.06 -10.47
C ALA A 17 -11.70 -11.43 -9.43
N PRO A 18 -11.33 -12.14 -8.37
CA PRO A 18 -10.37 -11.63 -7.39
C PRO A 18 -9.04 -11.32 -8.11
N PRO A 19 -8.30 -10.28 -7.66
CA PRO A 19 -6.97 -10.02 -8.18
C PRO A 19 -6.13 -11.29 -8.06
N VAL A 20 -5.34 -11.58 -9.09
CA VAL A 20 -4.53 -12.78 -9.20
C VAL A 20 -3.66 -12.92 -7.95
N GLY A 21 -3.94 -13.92 -7.10
CA GLY A 21 -3.11 -14.23 -5.94
C GLY A 21 -3.68 -13.90 -4.55
N ALA A 22 -4.87 -13.32 -4.41
CA ALA A 22 -5.44 -13.06 -3.10
C ALA A 22 -5.75 -14.39 -2.36
N ALA A 23 -4.96 -14.68 -1.32
CA ALA A 23 -5.28 -15.76 -0.40
C ALA A 23 -6.56 -15.40 0.40
N PRO A 24 -7.46 -16.36 0.67
CA PRO A 24 -8.65 -16.08 1.45
C PRO A 24 -8.28 -15.58 2.85
N PHE A 25 -8.97 -14.54 3.29
CA PHE A 25 -8.85 -14.03 4.66
C PHE A 25 -9.27 -15.13 5.66
N VAL A 26 -8.35 -15.52 6.53
CA VAL A 26 -8.63 -16.42 7.67
C VAL A 26 -8.60 -15.56 8.94
N PRO A 27 -9.73 -15.30 9.60
CA PRO A 27 -9.74 -14.52 10.82
C PRO A 27 -8.96 -15.23 11.93
N ALA A 28 -8.16 -14.49 12.69
CA ALA A 28 -7.54 -15.00 13.91
C ALA A 28 -8.62 -15.46 14.93
N ALA A 29 -8.27 -16.38 15.82
CA ALA A 29 -9.21 -16.99 16.77
C ALA A 29 -9.95 -15.97 17.68
N ALA A 30 -9.46 -14.73 17.78
CA ALA A 30 -10.11 -13.63 18.52
C ALA A 30 -9.90 -12.29 17.77
N PRO A 31 -10.59 -12.05 16.63
CA PRO A 31 -10.29 -10.94 15.71
C PRO A 31 -10.50 -9.54 16.32
N PHE A 32 -11.13 -9.42 17.48
CA PHE A 32 -11.45 -8.14 18.14
C PHE A 32 -10.62 -7.85 19.39
N VAL A 33 -9.82 -8.79 19.85
CA VAL A 33 -8.95 -8.57 21.02
C VAL A 33 -7.55 -8.22 20.55
N PRO A 34 -7.06 -6.97 20.80
CA PRO A 34 -5.73 -6.60 20.42
C PRO A 34 -4.67 -7.34 21.27
N ALA A 35 -3.68 -7.91 20.64
CA ALA A 35 -2.48 -8.38 21.32
C ALA A 35 -1.65 -7.15 21.74
N ALA A 36 -1.20 -7.12 22.99
CA ALA A 36 -0.31 -6.06 23.45
C ALA A 36 1.10 -6.31 22.86
N ALA A 37 1.62 -5.32 22.14
CA ALA A 37 2.96 -5.28 21.57
C ALA A 37 3.73 -4.12 22.17
N ARG A 38 5.01 -4.35 22.47
CA ARG A 38 5.89 -3.29 22.98
C ARG A 38 6.55 -2.57 21.81
N VAL A 39 6.61 -1.24 21.87
CA VAL A 39 7.46 -0.47 20.98
C VAL A 39 8.92 -0.75 21.35
N LEU A 40 9.66 -1.32 20.43
CA LEU A 40 11.10 -1.62 20.58
C LEU A 40 11.95 -0.43 20.15
N GLU A 41 11.58 0.19 19.05
CA GLU A 41 12.29 1.31 18.43
C GLU A 41 11.28 2.29 17.81
N ARG A 42 11.67 3.55 17.74
CA ARG A 42 10.97 4.65 17.09
C ARG A 42 11.95 5.47 16.27
N ARG A 43 11.64 5.66 14.97
CA ARG A 43 12.44 6.51 14.08
C ARG A 43 11.56 7.59 13.45
N GLN A 44 12.10 8.81 13.39
CA GLN A 44 11.49 9.89 12.62
C GLN A 44 11.84 9.69 11.13
N GLU A 45 10.85 9.59 10.27
CA GLU A 45 11.04 9.48 8.81
C GLU A 45 10.90 10.83 8.10
N ALA A 46 9.94 11.65 8.57
CA ALA A 46 9.65 12.99 8.08
C ALA A 46 9.07 13.80 9.25
N PRO A 47 8.89 15.12 9.15
CA PRO A 47 8.41 15.96 10.24
C PRO A 47 7.15 15.45 10.94
N ASP A 48 6.22 14.86 10.17
CA ASP A 48 4.94 14.32 10.62
C ASP A 48 4.83 12.79 10.49
N VAL A 49 5.93 12.07 10.21
CA VAL A 49 5.92 10.62 9.96
C VAL A 49 6.92 9.90 10.84
N VAL A 50 6.48 8.83 11.48
CA VAL A 50 7.26 8.00 12.40
C VAL A 50 7.14 6.54 12.01
N THR A 51 8.24 5.81 12.01
CA THR A 51 8.24 4.34 11.98
C THR A 51 8.41 3.79 13.39
N LEU A 52 7.53 2.85 13.75
CA LEU A 52 7.55 2.10 14.99
C LEU A 52 7.93 0.64 14.71
N TRP A 53 8.87 0.10 15.46
CA TRP A 53 9.18 -1.33 15.52
C TRP A 53 8.42 -1.92 16.71
N LEU A 54 7.51 -2.85 16.43
CA LEU A 54 6.69 -3.48 17.45
C LEU A 54 7.16 -4.92 17.70
N GLU A 55 7.26 -5.29 18.99
CA GLU A 55 7.55 -6.65 19.41
C GLU A 55 6.43 -7.60 18.97
N PRO A 56 6.72 -8.72 18.30
CA PRO A 56 5.70 -9.68 17.94
C PRO A 56 5.20 -10.43 19.20
N PRO A 57 3.93 -10.91 19.21
CA PRO A 57 3.43 -11.79 20.26
C PRO A 57 4.16 -13.15 20.23
N ALA A 58 4.02 -13.91 21.30
CA ALA A 58 4.49 -15.29 21.34
C ALA A 58 3.86 -16.08 20.17
N GLY A 59 4.70 -16.67 19.31
CA GLY A 59 4.28 -17.32 18.07
C GLY A 59 4.47 -16.46 16.80
N GLY A 60 4.85 -15.20 16.95
CA GLY A 60 5.11 -14.30 15.84
C GLY A 60 3.87 -13.82 15.12
N TRP A 61 4.07 -13.01 14.09
CA TRP A 61 3.07 -12.66 13.08
C TRP A 61 3.49 -13.19 11.72
N THR A 62 2.50 -13.63 10.95
CA THR A 62 2.68 -13.93 9.54
C THR A 62 1.89 -12.91 8.74
N TRP A 63 2.53 -12.22 7.81
CA TRP A 63 1.90 -11.24 6.94
C TRP A 63 2.49 -11.27 5.53
N ARG A 64 1.82 -10.58 4.62
CA ARG A 64 2.30 -10.33 3.25
C ARG A 64 2.35 -8.82 2.99
N PRO A 65 3.32 -8.32 2.21
CA PRO A 65 3.38 -6.90 1.84
C PRO A 65 2.07 -6.42 1.19
N GLY A 66 1.53 -5.31 1.68
CA GLY A 66 0.22 -4.76 1.29
C GLY A 66 -0.84 -4.88 2.37
N GLN A 67 -0.72 -5.83 3.29
CA GLN A 67 -1.61 -5.98 4.44
C GLN A 67 -1.39 -4.90 5.49
N PHE A 68 -2.35 -4.79 6.41
CA PHE A 68 -2.33 -3.81 7.51
C PHE A 68 -2.71 -4.45 8.84
N HIS A 69 -2.39 -3.76 9.92
CA HIS A 69 -2.89 -4.03 11.26
C HIS A 69 -3.81 -2.91 11.74
N MET A 70 -4.74 -3.24 12.62
CA MET A 70 -5.40 -2.26 13.48
C MET A 70 -4.48 -2.01 14.68
N LEU A 71 -4.01 -0.78 14.84
CA LEU A 71 -3.17 -0.37 15.96
C LEU A 71 -3.99 0.41 16.99
N THR A 72 -3.94 -0.02 18.23
CA THR A 72 -4.65 0.61 19.36
C THR A 72 -3.66 1.43 20.19
N ALA A 73 -3.89 2.74 20.28
CA ALA A 73 -3.32 3.57 21.33
C ALA A 73 -4.25 3.48 22.56
N PHE A 74 -3.83 2.76 23.60
CA PHE A 74 -4.68 2.51 24.76
C PHE A 74 -5.16 3.81 25.42
N GLY A 75 -6.46 3.89 25.68
CA GLY A 75 -7.09 5.10 26.23
C GLY A 75 -7.44 6.18 25.21
N VAL A 76 -7.04 6.02 23.93
CA VAL A 76 -7.29 7.01 22.86
C VAL A 76 -8.19 6.43 21.76
N GLY A 77 -7.83 5.25 21.23
CA GLY A 77 -8.59 4.62 20.14
C GLY A 77 -7.74 3.71 19.27
N GLU A 78 -8.28 3.33 18.12
CA GLU A 78 -7.69 2.38 17.20
C GLU A 78 -7.76 2.89 15.75
N VAL A 79 -6.75 2.55 14.95
CA VAL A 79 -6.66 2.97 13.54
C VAL A 79 -5.98 1.89 12.69
N ALA A 80 -6.38 1.78 11.43
CA ALA A 80 -5.71 0.92 10.45
C ALA A 80 -4.39 1.53 10.00
N ILE A 81 -3.30 0.78 10.13
CA ILE A 81 -1.95 1.18 9.69
C ILE A 81 -1.34 0.06 8.86
N SER A 82 -0.94 0.38 7.64
CA SER A 82 -0.25 -0.55 6.76
C SER A 82 1.02 -1.10 7.41
N ILE A 83 1.31 -2.37 7.13
CA ILE A 83 2.57 -2.96 7.49
C ILE A 83 3.62 -2.43 6.51
N SER A 84 4.63 -1.73 7.03
CA SER A 84 5.74 -1.18 6.25
C SER A 84 6.99 -2.06 6.32
N ASP A 85 6.80 -3.36 6.42
CA ASP A 85 7.87 -4.33 6.59
C ASP A 85 7.79 -5.49 5.62
N LEU A 86 8.91 -6.21 5.54
CA LEU A 86 9.05 -7.50 4.88
C LEU A 86 9.01 -8.58 5.97
N PRO A 87 8.31 -9.71 5.76
CA PRO A 87 8.46 -10.85 6.64
C PRO A 87 9.93 -11.22 6.80
N GLY A 88 10.43 -11.17 8.02
CA GLY A 88 11.83 -11.32 8.36
C GLY A 88 12.07 -12.36 9.47
N ASP A 89 13.04 -12.09 10.32
CA ASP A 89 13.49 -12.97 11.41
C ASP A 89 12.50 -13.07 12.60
N GLY A 90 11.34 -12.43 12.52
CA GLY A 90 10.31 -12.46 13.55
C GLY A 90 10.62 -11.62 14.79
N ARG A 91 11.69 -10.81 14.78
CA ARG A 91 12.10 -10.00 15.95
C ARG A 91 11.27 -8.74 16.13
N ALA A 92 10.80 -8.15 15.05
CA ALA A 92 9.97 -6.95 15.08
C ALA A 92 9.13 -6.87 13.82
N ILE A 93 8.07 -6.05 13.87
CA ILE A 93 7.29 -5.64 12.71
C ILE A 93 7.23 -4.10 12.66
N ARG A 94 7.37 -3.54 11.46
CA ARG A 94 7.40 -2.09 11.27
C ARG A 94 6.06 -1.56 10.81
N HIS A 95 5.65 -0.46 11.43
CA HIS A 95 4.51 0.35 11.03
C HIS A 95 4.95 1.81 10.90
N THR A 96 4.65 2.40 9.76
CA THR A 96 4.97 3.81 9.51
C THR A 96 3.68 4.62 9.56
N VAL A 97 3.64 5.57 10.48
CA VAL A 97 2.45 6.31 10.88
C VAL A 97 2.65 7.80 10.59
N ARG A 98 1.68 8.42 9.91
CA ARG A 98 1.60 9.88 9.79
C ARG A 98 0.71 10.43 10.90
N ASP A 99 1.15 11.50 11.54
CA ASP A 99 0.42 12.23 12.58
C ASP A 99 -0.68 13.10 11.95
N VAL A 100 -1.92 12.60 11.94
CA VAL A 100 -3.07 13.27 11.30
C VAL A 100 -4.31 13.32 12.19
N GLY A 101 -4.27 12.74 13.38
CA GLY A 101 -5.41 12.69 14.30
C GLY A 101 -5.04 12.13 15.66
N ALA A 102 -5.99 12.10 16.60
CA ALA A 102 -5.72 11.78 18.00
C ALA A 102 -4.99 10.42 18.18
N VAL A 103 -5.44 9.37 17.50
CA VAL A 103 -4.83 8.04 17.61
C VAL A 103 -3.44 8.01 17.00
N THR A 104 -3.27 8.55 15.78
CA THR A 104 -1.97 8.62 15.12
C THR A 104 -1.00 9.52 15.87
N HIS A 105 -1.48 10.63 16.48
CA HIS A 105 -0.67 11.47 17.36
C HIS A 105 -0.12 10.68 18.55
N ALA A 106 -0.99 9.92 19.25
CA ALA A 106 -0.57 9.09 20.37
C ALA A 106 0.42 7.98 19.96
N LEU A 107 0.22 7.36 18.79
CA LEU A 107 1.16 6.39 18.23
C LEU A 107 2.50 7.04 17.90
N CYS A 108 2.51 8.19 17.22
CA CYS A 108 3.74 8.93 16.88
C CYS A 108 4.51 9.42 18.10
N ALA A 109 3.80 9.73 19.20
CA ALA A 109 4.40 10.13 20.48
C ALA A 109 4.94 8.94 21.31
N SER A 110 4.66 7.69 20.90
CA SER A 110 5.11 6.49 21.60
C SER A 110 6.63 6.43 21.67
N ARG A 111 7.14 5.90 22.79
CA ARG A 111 8.60 5.71 23.04
C ARG A 111 8.88 4.21 23.18
N PRO A 112 10.14 3.78 23.04
CA PRO A 112 10.52 2.42 23.40
C PRO A 112 10.02 2.05 24.79
N GLY A 113 9.39 0.88 24.88
CA GLY A 113 8.69 0.40 26.10
C GLY A 113 7.19 0.68 26.15
N THR A 114 6.64 1.64 25.36
CA THR A 114 5.18 1.87 25.27
C THR A 114 4.47 0.61 24.77
N LEU A 115 3.30 0.29 25.32
CA LEU A 115 2.43 -0.77 24.84
C LEU A 115 1.45 -0.23 23.80
N VAL A 116 1.35 -0.91 22.67
CA VAL A 116 0.41 -0.68 21.58
C VAL A 116 -0.41 -1.95 21.39
N GLY A 117 -1.71 -1.85 21.22
CA GLY A 117 -2.53 -3.01 20.83
C GLY A 117 -2.42 -3.26 19.34
N VAL A 118 -2.35 -4.53 18.93
CA VAL A 118 -2.22 -4.93 17.52
C VAL A 118 -3.22 -6.02 17.20
N ARG A 119 -4.01 -5.83 16.16
CA ARG A 119 -4.93 -6.83 15.60
C ARG A 119 -4.67 -7.01 14.11
N GLY A 120 -4.80 -8.22 13.61
CA GLY A 120 -4.59 -8.57 12.21
C GLY A 120 -3.54 -9.65 12.04
N PRO A 121 -2.89 -9.77 10.87
CA PRO A 121 -3.01 -8.86 9.71
C PRO A 121 -4.35 -8.98 9.00
N TYR A 122 -4.76 -7.91 8.34
CA TYR A 122 -6.01 -7.83 7.58
C TYR A 122 -5.75 -7.40 6.14
N GLY A 123 -6.74 -7.65 5.29
CA GLY A 123 -6.74 -7.21 3.90
C GLY A 123 -5.92 -8.05 2.95
N THR A 124 -5.96 -7.65 1.69
CA THR A 124 -5.23 -8.26 0.57
C THR A 124 -3.78 -7.80 0.53
N ASP A 125 -2.94 -8.55 -0.16
CA ASP A 125 -1.53 -8.24 -0.40
C ASP A 125 -1.27 -7.80 -1.85
N TRP A 126 -0.02 -7.41 -2.16
CA TRP A 126 0.41 -6.97 -3.49
C TRP A 126 0.50 -8.09 -4.52
N GLY A 127 0.26 -9.35 -4.17
CA GLY A 127 0.32 -10.48 -5.08
C GLY A 127 1.69 -10.75 -5.67
N LEU A 128 2.77 -10.50 -4.93
CA LEU A 128 4.14 -10.58 -5.44
C LEU A 128 4.47 -11.94 -6.05
N ASP A 129 3.93 -13.02 -5.49
CA ASP A 129 4.16 -14.40 -5.95
C ASP A 129 3.54 -14.67 -7.33
N ALA A 130 2.55 -13.88 -7.74
CA ALA A 130 1.89 -14.00 -9.04
C ALA A 130 2.61 -13.18 -10.14
N ILE A 131 3.58 -12.34 -9.79
CA ILE A 131 4.33 -11.55 -10.76
C ILE A 131 5.35 -12.47 -11.47
N PRO A 132 5.27 -12.62 -12.81
CA PRO A 132 6.23 -13.44 -13.53
C PRO A 132 7.68 -12.95 -13.28
N PRO A 133 8.65 -13.85 -13.06
CA PRO A 133 10.04 -13.44 -12.81
C PRO A 133 10.66 -12.55 -13.90
N ALA A 134 10.25 -12.72 -15.15
CA ALA A 134 10.73 -11.92 -16.29
C ALA A 134 10.00 -10.58 -16.47
N ALA A 135 8.89 -10.36 -15.75
CA ALA A 135 8.15 -9.11 -15.87
C ALA A 135 8.88 -7.96 -15.16
N ASP A 136 8.97 -6.80 -15.80
CA ASP A 136 9.39 -5.57 -15.13
C ASP A 136 8.35 -5.20 -14.04
N VAL A 137 8.80 -4.65 -12.93
CA VAL A 137 7.90 -4.14 -11.89
C VAL A 137 8.12 -2.65 -11.70
N VAL A 138 7.03 -1.89 -11.80
CA VAL A 138 7.01 -0.43 -11.61
C VAL A 138 6.28 -0.13 -10.30
N VAL A 139 7.00 0.35 -9.30
CA VAL A 139 6.44 0.80 -8.03
C VAL A 139 6.32 2.32 -8.06
N VAL A 140 5.13 2.85 -7.80
CA VAL A 140 4.89 4.29 -7.77
C VAL A 140 4.27 4.69 -6.44
N ALA A 141 5.01 5.50 -5.68
CA ALA A 141 4.62 5.94 -4.35
C ALA A 141 4.42 7.45 -4.28
N GLY A 142 3.39 7.90 -3.57
CA GLY A 142 3.16 9.31 -3.23
C GLY A 142 3.14 9.54 -1.72
N GLY A 143 4.12 10.28 -1.21
CA GLY A 143 4.23 10.58 0.22
C GLY A 143 4.25 9.32 1.09
N ILE A 144 3.37 9.26 2.11
CA ILE A 144 3.27 8.11 3.02
C ILE A 144 2.83 6.81 2.30
N GLY A 145 2.30 6.88 1.08
CA GLY A 145 1.98 5.71 0.27
C GLY A 145 3.18 4.80 -0.03
N LEU A 146 4.39 5.23 0.25
CA LEU A 146 5.56 4.36 0.21
C LEU A 146 5.56 3.33 1.36
N ALA A 147 4.91 3.62 2.49
CA ALA A 147 4.86 2.71 3.64
C ALA A 147 4.26 1.32 3.30
N PRO A 148 3.05 1.19 2.73
CA PRO A 148 2.50 -0.10 2.31
C PRO A 148 3.28 -0.76 1.15
N LEU A 149 4.04 0.00 0.38
CA LEU A 149 4.88 -0.49 -0.72
C LEU A 149 6.28 -0.93 -0.28
N ARG A 150 6.78 -0.41 0.85
CA ARG A 150 8.17 -0.62 1.30
C ARG A 150 8.53 -2.11 1.41
N GLY A 151 7.66 -2.94 2.01
CA GLY A 151 7.89 -4.38 2.12
C GLY A 151 7.97 -5.06 0.74
N ALA A 152 7.13 -4.63 -0.22
CA ALA A 152 7.16 -5.13 -1.59
C ALA A 152 8.46 -4.71 -2.31
N VAL A 153 8.87 -3.44 -2.18
CA VAL A 153 10.14 -2.95 -2.75
C VAL A 153 11.32 -3.72 -2.19
N ALA A 154 11.39 -3.91 -0.87
CA ALA A 154 12.47 -4.64 -0.22
C ALA A 154 12.53 -6.11 -0.69
N ALA A 155 11.38 -6.80 -0.81
CA ALA A 155 11.31 -8.17 -1.32
C ALA A 155 11.79 -8.26 -2.78
N LEU A 156 11.30 -7.37 -3.63
CA LEU A 156 11.64 -7.34 -5.05
C LEU A 156 13.11 -6.96 -5.28
N ALA A 157 13.64 -5.99 -4.53
CA ALA A 157 15.04 -5.61 -4.59
C ALA A 157 15.97 -6.75 -4.15
N ALA A 158 15.64 -7.43 -3.06
CA ALA A 158 16.41 -8.60 -2.60
C ALA A 158 16.40 -9.75 -3.62
N ALA A 159 15.32 -9.90 -4.40
CA ALA A 159 15.23 -10.90 -5.46
C ALA A 159 15.93 -10.47 -6.77
N GLN A 160 16.27 -9.18 -6.96
CA GLN A 160 16.76 -8.62 -8.20
C GLN A 160 17.98 -9.34 -8.79
N PRO A 161 19.01 -9.77 -8.01
CA PRO A 161 20.16 -10.48 -8.55
C PRO A 161 19.84 -11.80 -9.27
N SER A 162 18.70 -12.43 -8.94
CA SER A 162 18.26 -13.70 -9.56
C SER A 162 17.01 -13.54 -10.43
N ARG A 163 16.46 -12.33 -10.54
CA ARG A 163 15.24 -12.02 -11.27
C ARG A 163 15.56 -11.35 -12.61
N PRO A 164 15.11 -11.93 -13.77
CA PRO A 164 15.35 -11.31 -15.09
C PRO A 164 14.64 -9.97 -15.31
N GLY A 165 13.43 -9.81 -14.74
CA GLY A 165 12.67 -8.57 -14.82
C GLY A 165 13.24 -7.49 -13.90
N ARG A 166 13.22 -6.24 -14.34
CA ARG A 166 13.81 -5.10 -13.64
C ARG A 166 12.83 -4.49 -12.64
N LEU A 167 13.36 -3.86 -11.61
CA LEU A 167 12.59 -3.12 -10.61
C LEU A 167 12.79 -1.61 -10.79
N PHE A 168 11.69 -0.88 -10.94
CA PHE A 168 11.64 0.57 -11.01
C PHE A 168 10.84 1.12 -9.86
N VAL A 169 11.38 2.10 -9.13
CA VAL A 169 10.74 2.72 -7.97
C VAL A 169 10.68 4.23 -8.19
N ALA A 170 9.49 4.76 -8.43
CA ALA A 170 9.22 6.18 -8.58
C ALA A 170 8.56 6.72 -7.31
N ILE A 171 9.20 7.67 -6.65
CA ILE A 171 8.77 8.24 -5.38
C ILE A 171 8.49 9.72 -5.56
N GLY A 172 7.26 10.15 -5.22
CA GLY A 172 6.87 11.55 -5.14
C GLY A 172 6.65 11.98 -3.70
N ALA A 173 7.14 13.16 -3.32
CA ALA A 173 6.85 13.78 -2.04
C ALA A 173 6.48 15.25 -2.25
N ARG A 174 5.87 15.90 -1.26
CA ARG A 174 5.53 17.33 -1.39
C ARG A 174 6.76 18.22 -1.26
N LEU A 175 7.65 17.88 -0.32
CA LEU A 175 8.89 18.62 -0.01
C LEU A 175 10.04 17.63 0.19
N PRO A 176 11.29 18.06 0.07
CA PRO A 176 12.48 17.20 0.26
C PRO A 176 12.54 16.50 1.62
N ASP A 177 12.17 17.18 2.69
CA ASP A 177 12.16 16.65 4.06
C ASP A 177 10.97 15.69 4.34
N GLN A 178 10.07 15.53 3.39
CA GLN A 178 8.95 14.59 3.43
C GLN A 178 9.17 13.30 2.63
N VAL A 179 10.38 13.11 2.10
CA VAL A 179 10.76 11.87 1.41
C VAL A 179 11.00 10.77 2.45
N ALA A 180 10.06 9.83 2.57
CA ALA A 180 10.17 8.74 3.53
C ALA A 180 11.25 7.72 3.11
N PHE A 181 11.89 7.07 4.10
CA PHE A 181 12.89 6.01 3.93
C PHE A 181 14.06 6.39 3.00
N ALA A 182 14.46 7.65 3.02
CA ALA A 182 15.52 8.17 2.13
C ALA A 182 16.86 7.41 2.28
N ASP A 183 17.15 6.92 3.48
CA ASP A 183 18.31 6.08 3.81
C ASP A 183 18.28 4.67 3.19
N GLU A 184 17.11 4.20 2.71
CA GLU A 184 16.97 2.89 2.08
C GLU A 184 17.07 2.95 0.54
N HIS A 185 16.92 4.12 -0.06
CA HIS A 185 16.89 4.26 -1.53
C HIS A 185 18.19 3.78 -2.19
N ASP A 186 19.34 4.14 -1.62
CA ASP A 186 20.65 3.72 -2.13
C ASP A 186 20.85 2.20 -1.95
N ALA A 187 20.34 1.62 -0.87
CA ALA A 187 20.39 0.19 -0.66
C ALA A 187 19.56 -0.57 -1.69
N TRP A 188 18.36 -0.07 -2.04
CA TRP A 188 17.55 -0.66 -3.11
C TRP A 188 18.24 -0.52 -4.48
N ALA A 189 18.85 0.63 -4.75
CA ALA A 189 19.61 0.85 -5.98
C ALA A 189 20.83 -0.07 -6.07
N ALA A 190 21.56 -0.29 -4.97
CA ALA A 190 22.69 -1.19 -4.90
C ALA A 190 22.31 -2.66 -5.19
N LEU A 191 21.06 -3.04 -4.92
CA LEU A 191 20.49 -4.35 -5.26
C LEU A 191 19.98 -4.43 -6.72
N GLY A 192 20.11 -3.35 -7.52
CA GLY A 192 19.75 -3.31 -8.93
C GLY A 192 18.40 -2.63 -9.24
N ALA A 193 17.71 -2.04 -8.25
CA ALA A 193 16.51 -1.26 -8.52
C ALA A 193 16.86 0.10 -9.16
N THR A 194 16.05 0.55 -10.10
CA THR A 194 16.10 1.93 -10.60
C THR A 194 15.23 2.82 -9.72
N VAL A 195 15.81 3.55 -8.78
CA VAL A 195 15.08 4.45 -7.89
C VAL A 195 15.11 5.88 -8.44
N ARG A 196 13.96 6.54 -8.50
CA ARG A 196 13.79 7.94 -8.91
C ARG A 196 12.90 8.66 -7.92
N VAL A 197 13.36 9.82 -7.48
CA VAL A 197 12.64 10.67 -6.51
C VAL A 197 12.34 12.02 -7.13
N THR A 198 11.16 12.57 -6.85
CA THR A 198 10.79 13.94 -7.18
C THR A 198 9.99 14.56 -6.04
N VAL A 199 10.03 15.88 -5.95
CA VAL A 199 9.23 16.63 -4.97
C VAL A 199 8.36 17.66 -5.68
N ASP A 200 7.16 17.93 -5.17
CA ASP A 200 6.24 18.88 -5.80
C ASP A 200 6.79 20.33 -5.73
N ALA A 201 7.50 20.64 -4.64
CA ALA A 201 8.15 21.94 -4.43
C ALA A 201 9.44 21.75 -3.63
N ALA A 202 10.38 22.68 -3.80
CA ALA A 202 11.64 22.68 -3.07
C ALA A 202 12.12 24.09 -2.79
N PRO A 203 12.94 24.30 -1.74
CA PRO A 203 13.60 25.58 -1.48
C PRO A 203 14.64 25.90 -2.57
N ALA A 204 15.01 27.17 -2.68
CA ALA A 204 16.08 27.60 -3.58
C ALA A 204 17.39 26.87 -3.29
N GLY A 205 18.07 26.39 -4.34
CA GLY A 205 19.33 25.63 -4.21
C GLY A 205 19.14 24.12 -4.04
N TYR A 206 17.92 23.60 -4.08
CA TYR A 206 17.71 22.15 -4.13
C TYR A 206 18.19 21.61 -5.48
N ASP A 207 19.04 20.60 -5.43
CA ASP A 207 19.65 19.96 -6.61
C ASP A 207 18.87 18.74 -7.14
N GLY A 208 17.88 18.27 -6.39
CA GLY A 208 17.01 17.16 -6.80
C GLY A 208 15.94 17.58 -7.78
N ARG A 209 15.15 16.61 -8.23
CA ARG A 209 14.08 16.84 -9.20
C ARG A 209 12.85 17.48 -8.55
N VAL A 210 12.28 18.48 -9.21
CA VAL A 210 11.02 19.13 -8.84
C VAL A 210 9.98 18.83 -9.90
N GLY A 211 8.79 18.39 -9.49
CA GLY A 211 7.66 18.04 -10.34
C GLY A 211 6.85 16.85 -9.80
N LEU A 212 5.74 16.57 -10.44
CA LEU A 212 4.86 15.46 -10.06
C LEU A 212 5.51 14.10 -10.37
N VAL A 213 5.18 13.08 -9.59
CA VAL A 213 5.70 11.70 -9.78
C VAL A 213 5.38 11.13 -11.17
N THR A 214 4.29 11.57 -11.78
CA THR A 214 3.91 11.20 -13.15
C THR A 214 4.97 11.60 -14.18
N ALA A 215 5.71 12.69 -13.97
CA ALA A 215 6.79 13.10 -14.87
C ALA A 215 7.97 12.12 -14.92
N LEU A 216 8.11 11.24 -13.93
CA LEU A 216 9.15 10.22 -13.90
C LEU A 216 8.83 9.02 -14.81
N LEU A 217 7.55 8.68 -15.02
CA LEU A 217 7.11 7.42 -15.62
C LEU A 217 7.67 7.20 -17.05
N PRO A 218 7.63 8.19 -17.97
CA PRO A 218 8.18 8.01 -19.33
C PRO A 218 9.69 7.79 -19.34
N GLU A 219 10.39 8.20 -18.29
CA GLU A 219 11.86 8.15 -18.19
C GLU A 219 12.38 6.86 -17.54
N LEU A 220 11.50 6.03 -16.97
CA LEU A 220 11.90 4.78 -16.31
C LEU A 220 12.44 3.73 -17.29
N GLY A 221 11.90 3.67 -18.51
CA GLY A 221 12.38 2.74 -19.55
C GLY A 221 12.02 1.28 -19.30
N PHE A 222 10.92 1.00 -18.59
CA PHE A 222 10.39 -0.36 -18.42
C PHE A 222 9.73 -0.86 -19.72
N ASP A 223 9.63 -2.19 -19.89
CA ASP A 223 8.87 -2.80 -20.97
C ASP A 223 7.38 -2.92 -20.58
N PRO A 224 6.49 -2.08 -21.14
CA PRO A 224 5.09 -2.06 -20.72
C PRO A 224 4.32 -3.33 -21.10
N ALA A 225 4.74 -4.07 -22.13
CA ALA A 225 4.02 -5.24 -22.62
C ALA A 225 3.91 -6.36 -21.58
N GLY A 226 4.92 -6.49 -20.72
CA GLY A 226 5.00 -7.53 -19.68
C GLY A 226 4.96 -7.00 -18.26
N ALA A 227 5.08 -5.68 -18.05
CA ALA A 227 5.26 -5.09 -16.71
C ALA A 227 4.04 -5.24 -15.81
N THR A 228 4.29 -5.14 -14.51
CA THR A 228 3.27 -5.02 -13.45
C THR A 228 3.54 -3.74 -12.68
N ALA A 229 2.50 -2.99 -12.32
CA ALA A 229 2.64 -1.79 -11.50
C ALA A 229 1.97 -1.92 -10.14
N LEU A 230 2.65 -1.43 -9.10
CA LEU A 230 2.15 -1.32 -7.73
C LEU A 230 2.11 0.17 -7.36
N VAL A 231 0.93 0.71 -7.06
CA VAL A 231 0.74 2.15 -6.90
C VAL A 231 0.04 2.45 -5.57
N CYS A 232 0.61 3.34 -4.78
CA CYS A 232 -0.01 3.83 -3.55
C CYS A 232 0.33 5.30 -3.30
N GLY A 233 -0.66 6.06 -2.86
CA GLY A 233 -0.56 7.47 -2.54
C GLY A 233 -1.93 8.16 -2.58
N PRO A 234 -1.98 9.47 -2.63
CA PRO A 234 -3.24 10.20 -2.76
C PRO A 234 -4.08 9.70 -3.93
N GLU A 235 -5.39 9.61 -3.73
CA GLU A 235 -6.32 9.08 -4.74
C GLU A 235 -6.17 9.77 -6.10
N VAL A 236 -6.07 11.10 -6.10
CA VAL A 236 -5.84 11.88 -7.31
C VAL A 236 -4.56 11.46 -8.03
N MET A 237 -3.47 11.21 -7.30
CA MET A 237 -2.21 10.72 -7.87
C MET A 237 -2.39 9.34 -8.49
N MET A 238 -3.00 8.40 -7.79
CA MET A 238 -3.22 7.03 -8.29
C MET A 238 -4.06 7.02 -9.59
N ARG A 239 -5.04 7.91 -9.71
CA ARG A 239 -5.84 8.08 -10.94
C ARG A 239 -4.98 8.53 -12.12
N PHE A 240 -4.14 9.56 -11.93
CA PHE A 240 -3.26 10.07 -12.99
C PHE A 240 -2.14 9.10 -13.34
N VAL A 241 -1.50 8.50 -12.35
CA VAL A 241 -0.46 7.48 -12.54
C VAL A 241 -1.02 6.28 -13.30
N GLY A 242 -2.15 5.71 -12.88
CA GLY A 242 -2.74 4.56 -13.55
C GLY A 242 -3.14 4.87 -15.00
N ARG A 243 -3.74 6.05 -15.27
CA ARG A 243 -4.03 6.47 -16.64
C ARG A 243 -2.78 6.57 -17.49
N GLN A 244 -1.73 7.21 -16.98
CA GLN A 244 -0.48 7.38 -17.73
C GLN A 244 0.24 6.06 -17.97
N LEU A 245 0.23 5.13 -17.00
CA LEU A 245 0.79 3.79 -17.20
C LEU A 245 0.06 3.04 -18.34
N VAL A 246 -1.26 3.18 -18.42
CA VAL A 246 -2.05 2.62 -19.55
C VAL A 246 -1.71 3.31 -20.87
N GLU A 247 -1.55 4.63 -20.90
CA GLU A 247 -1.12 5.40 -22.07
C GLU A 247 0.29 5.01 -22.53
N LEU A 248 1.17 4.59 -21.60
CA LEU A 248 2.50 4.04 -21.90
C LEU A 248 2.45 2.59 -22.39
N GLY A 249 1.28 1.94 -22.40
CA GLY A 249 1.08 0.59 -22.93
C GLY A 249 0.98 -0.52 -21.88
N LEU A 250 0.96 -0.20 -20.60
CA LEU A 250 0.75 -1.19 -19.54
C LEU A 250 -0.72 -1.65 -19.53
N HIS A 251 -0.94 -2.97 -19.48
CA HIS A 251 -2.32 -3.49 -19.38
C HIS A 251 -2.96 -3.09 -18.05
N PRO A 252 -4.19 -2.51 -18.04
CA PRO A 252 -4.81 -1.98 -16.82
C PRO A 252 -4.97 -3.03 -15.71
N ASP A 253 -5.22 -4.31 -16.03
CA ASP A 253 -5.34 -5.39 -15.04
C ASP A 253 -4.01 -5.77 -14.39
N ARG A 254 -2.89 -5.27 -14.91
CA ARG A 254 -1.56 -5.42 -14.31
C ARG A 254 -1.15 -4.24 -13.43
N ILE A 255 -2.07 -3.34 -13.15
CA ILE A 255 -1.87 -2.23 -12.23
C ILE A 255 -2.66 -2.54 -10.96
N ALA A 256 -1.96 -2.68 -9.84
CA ALA A 256 -2.55 -2.80 -8.51
C ALA A 256 -2.44 -1.46 -7.78
N VAL A 257 -3.49 -1.07 -7.08
CA VAL A 257 -3.53 0.15 -6.27
C VAL A 257 -3.95 -0.18 -4.85
N SER A 258 -3.39 0.50 -3.86
CA SER A 258 -3.83 0.39 -2.46
C SER A 258 -4.72 1.56 -2.10
N LEU A 259 -5.97 1.26 -1.71
CA LEU A 259 -6.99 2.23 -1.36
C LEU A 259 -7.11 2.39 0.15
N GLU A 260 -7.49 3.57 0.60
CA GLU A 260 -7.73 3.89 1.99
C GLU A 260 -9.20 4.24 2.22
N ARG A 261 -9.76 3.76 3.33
CA ARG A 261 -11.04 4.15 3.91
C ARG A 261 -10.95 4.08 5.42
N ASN A 262 -11.88 4.75 6.08
CA ASN A 262 -12.00 4.66 7.52
C ASN A 262 -12.37 3.22 7.92
N MET A 263 -11.50 2.53 8.65
CA MET A 263 -11.69 1.15 9.08
C MET A 263 -11.87 1.10 10.59
N GLN A 264 -12.83 0.27 11.05
CA GLN A 264 -13.09 0.08 12.48
C GLN A 264 -12.93 -1.38 12.91
N CYS A 265 -13.70 -2.32 12.32
CA CYS A 265 -13.60 -3.72 12.72
C CYS A 265 -12.38 -4.44 12.18
N GLY A 266 -11.90 -4.10 11.00
CA GLY A 266 -10.84 -4.81 10.27
C GLY A 266 -11.29 -6.17 9.69
N ALA A 267 -12.49 -6.66 10.02
CA ALA A 267 -12.92 -8.04 9.80
C ALA A 267 -14.14 -8.18 8.85
N GLY A 268 -14.46 -7.14 8.06
CA GLY A 268 -15.54 -7.19 7.08
C GLY A 268 -16.97 -7.17 7.66
N LEU A 269 -17.17 -6.68 8.88
CA LEU A 269 -18.46 -6.78 9.58
C LEU A 269 -19.21 -5.45 9.70
N CYS A 270 -18.50 -4.33 9.97
CA CYS A 270 -19.18 -3.07 10.36
C CYS A 270 -19.58 -2.17 9.18
N GLY A 271 -19.09 -2.41 7.99
CA GLY A 271 -19.39 -1.62 6.79
C GLY A 271 -18.63 -0.29 6.66
N HIS A 272 -17.90 0.19 7.67
CA HIS A 272 -17.24 1.51 7.63
C HIS A 272 -16.22 1.67 6.50
N CYS A 273 -15.58 0.59 6.08
CA CYS A 273 -14.62 0.59 4.98
C CYS A 273 -15.24 0.27 3.61
N GLN A 274 -16.57 0.32 3.51
CA GLN A 274 -17.27 -0.02 2.28
C GLN A 274 -16.95 0.99 1.18
N LEU A 275 -16.61 0.48 -0.01
CA LEU A 275 -16.46 1.21 -1.25
C LEU A 275 -17.19 0.45 -2.35
N GLY A 276 -18.39 0.92 -2.74
CA GLY A 276 -19.28 0.15 -3.62
C GLY A 276 -19.57 -1.24 -3.03
N PRO A 277 -19.32 -2.33 -3.76
CA PRO A 277 -19.53 -3.69 -3.28
C PRO A 277 -18.40 -4.22 -2.38
N LEU A 278 -17.26 -3.51 -2.27
CA LEU A 278 -16.08 -3.96 -1.54
C LEU A 278 -16.10 -3.50 -0.08
N LEU A 279 -15.64 -4.37 0.81
CA LEU A 279 -15.22 -4.03 2.16
C LEU A 279 -13.69 -4.03 2.19
N LEU A 280 -13.06 -2.84 2.14
CA LEU A 280 -11.61 -2.73 1.93
C LEU A 280 -10.76 -3.42 2.99
N CYS A 281 -11.28 -3.65 4.19
CA CYS A 281 -10.58 -4.43 5.21
C CYS A 281 -10.52 -5.95 4.91
N ARG A 282 -11.31 -6.44 3.95
CA ARG A 282 -11.37 -7.84 3.54
C ARG A 282 -11.03 -8.02 2.05
N ASP A 283 -11.64 -7.20 1.19
CA ASP A 283 -11.58 -7.31 -0.28
C ASP A 283 -10.49 -6.40 -0.88
N GLY A 284 -9.85 -5.57 -0.05
CA GLY A 284 -8.72 -4.68 -0.28
C GLY A 284 -7.73 -4.77 0.90
N PRO A 285 -6.87 -3.77 1.13
CA PRO A 285 -6.80 -2.46 0.47
C PRO A 285 -6.24 -2.50 -0.96
N VAL A 286 -5.47 -3.55 -1.30
CA VAL A 286 -4.88 -3.70 -2.62
C VAL A 286 -5.93 -4.29 -3.58
N VAL A 287 -6.24 -3.54 -4.63
CA VAL A 287 -7.22 -3.93 -5.65
C VAL A 287 -6.68 -3.63 -7.06
N ALA A 288 -7.25 -4.27 -8.09
CA ALA A 288 -6.91 -3.96 -9.47
C ALA A 288 -7.36 -2.53 -9.84
N TYR A 289 -6.55 -1.81 -10.62
CA TYR A 289 -6.80 -0.43 -11.04
C TYR A 289 -8.15 -0.24 -11.74
N PRO A 290 -8.61 -1.12 -12.67
CA PRO A 290 -9.93 -0.96 -13.29
C PRO A 290 -11.07 -0.96 -12.26
N THR A 291 -11.00 -1.84 -11.25
CA THR A 291 -11.96 -1.89 -10.15
C THR A 291 -11.92 -0.60 -9.34
N ALA A 292 -10.74 -0.17 -8.92
CA ALA A 292 -10.56 1.06 -8.16
C ALA A 292 -11.14 2.27 -8.91
N ILE A 293 -10.78 2.46 -10.17
CA ILE A 293 -11.20 3.61 -10.97
C ILE A 293 -12.71 3.65 -11.20
N ALA A 294 -13.35 2.50 -11.37
CA ALA A 294 -14.81 2.41 -11.49
C ALA A 294 -15.50 2.89 -10.21
N LEU A 295 -15.00 2.46 -9.05
CA LEU A 295 -15.57 2.81 -7.75
C LEU A 295 -15.29 4.27 -7.34
N LEU A 296 -14.10 4.77 -7.64
CA LEU A 296 -13.69 6.15 -7.32
C LEU A 296 -14.34 7.23 -8.20
N ARG A 297 -15.06 6.84 -9.26
CA ARG A 297 -15.85 7.77 -10.10
C ARG A 297 -17.21 8.10 -9.49
N GLU A 298 -17.75 7.20 -8.67
CA GLU A 298 -19.03 7.42 -8.01
C GLU A 298 -18.84 8.41 -6.86
N PRO A 299 -19.63 9.50 -6.79
CA PRO A 299 -19.59 10.40 -5.64
C PRO A 299 -19.91 9.64 -4.35
N GLU A 300 -19.15 9.84 -3.31
CA GLU A 300 -19.53 9.37 -1.98
C GLU A 300 -20.85 10.04 -1.58
N ARG A 301 -21.87 9.22 -1.24
CA ARG A 301 -23.18 9.68 -0.76
C ARG A 301 -23.21 9.70 0.75
#